data_5b9f39ad8ebbb3d44bafcddc195e7af1
#
_entry.id   5b9f39ad8ebbb3d44bafcddc195e7af1
#
_cell.length_a   1.000
_cell.length_b   1.000
_cell.length_c   1.000
_cell.angle_alpha   90.00
_cell.angle_beta   90.00
_cell.angle_gamma   90.00
#
_symmetry.space_group_name_H-M   'P 1'
#
loop_
_entity.id
_entity.type
_entity.pdbx_description
1 polymer ?
#
loop_
_entity_poly.entity_id
_entity_poly.type
_entity_poly.pdbx_seq_one_letter_code
_entity_poly.pdbx_strand_id
1 'polypeptide(L)'
;MNHGRKRVNRRHPKRFSLKFGFDKAEKVGFTNDINHKGLFIRAAVVVKPGSKIRIEIGHPDGLIALLGEVRWAKNIPASVIHKLKGGMGVEIISFLSGEELYLNLCDELVVQRGE
;
A
#
# COMPACT_ATOMS: atom_id res chain seq x y z
N MET A 1 28.39 3.42 -10.30
CA MET A 1 27.64 3.49 -10.13
C MET A 1 26.89 3.50 -10.22
N ASN A 2 27.10 3.75 -9.82
CA ASN A 2 26.22 3.81 -9.57
C ASN A 2 25.61 3.87 -9.85
N HIS A 3 25.80 4.10 -9.80
CA HIS A 3 24.95 4.27 -9.72
C HIS A 3 24.14 4.15 -9.77
N GLY A 4 24.33 4.18 -9.60
CA GLY A 4 23.39 4.09 -9.35
C GLY A 4 22.73 4.11 -9.13
N ARG A 5 22.80 4.18 -8.87
CA ARG A 5 21.99 4.34 -8.31
C ARG A 5 21.18 4.78 -8.50
N LYS A 6 21.05 5.15 -8.56
CA LYS A 6 20.05 5.62 -8.54
C LYS A 6 19.19 5.50 -9.09
N ARG A 7 19.06 5.36 -9.29
CA ARG A 7 18.09 5.21 -9.56
C ARG A 7 17.41 4.72 -9.54
N VAL A 8 17.42 4.62 -9.25
CA VAL A 8 16.67 4.11 -9.00
C VAL A 8 15.88 4.18 -8.82
N ASN A 9 15.72 4.34 -8.62
CA ASN A 9 14.82 4.33 -8.28
C ASN A 9 14.12 4.79 -8.08
N ARG A 10 14.37 5.10 -8.08
CA ARG A 10 13.85 5.61 -7.81
C ARG A 10 12.71 5.59 -7.79
N ARG A 11 12.11 5.68 -7.85
CA ARG A 11 11.06 5.56 -7.86
C ARG A 11 10.45 4.58 -8.35
N HIS A 12 10.60 3.70 -8.36
CA HIS A 12 9.83 2.89 -8.79
C HIS A 12 9.42 2.15 -7.83
N PRO A 13 8.52 2.32 -7.48
CA PRO A 13 7.96 1.64 -6.48
C PRO A 13 7.44 0.37 -6.91
N LYS A 14 7.69 -0.61 -6.18
CA LYS A 14 7.08 -1.87 -6.41
C LYS A 14 5.64 -1.80 -6.03
N ARG A 15 4.81 -2.44 -6.83
CA ARG A 15 3.41 -2.59 -6.54
C ARG A 15 3.18 -3.98 -6.01
N PHE A 16 2.57 -4.07 -4.86
CA PHE A 16 2.23 -5.35 -4.28
C PHE A 16 0.72 -5.52 -4.32
N SER A 17 0.28 -6.68 -4.79
CA SER A 17 -1.14 -7.03 -4.74
C SER A 17 -1.57 -7.15 -3.29
N LEU A 18 -2.77 -6.72 -3.00
CA LEU A 18 -3.29 -6.83 -1.66
C LEU A 18 -4.77 -7.06 -1.67
N LYS A 19 -5.28 -7.48 -0.53
CA LYS A 19 -6.72 -7.60 -0.29
C LYS A 19 -7.05 -6.81 0.95
N PHE A 20 -8.24 -6.27 0.99
CA PHE A 20 -8.68 -5.49 2.14
C PHE A 20 -10.18 -5.65 2.35
N GLY A 21 -10.64 -5.34 3.54
CA GLY A 21 -12.05 -5.43 3.86
C GLY A 21 -12.26 -5.16 5.35
N PHE A 22 -13.50 -5.29 5.79
CA PHE A 22 -13.83 -5.04 7.19
C PHE A 22 -13.47 -6.25 8.04
N ASP A 23 -14.24 -7.32 7.92
CA ASP A 23 -13.97 -8.54 8.67
C ASP A 23 -13.02 -9.45 7.93
N LYS A 24 -13.15 -9.48 6.62
CA LYS A 24 -12.32 -10.31 5.77
C LYS A 24 -11.67 -9.46 4.71
N ALA A 25 -10.47 -9.83 4.31
CA ALA A 25 -9.77 -9.14 3.25
C ALA A 25 -10.23 -9.76 1.93
N GLU A 26 -11.30 -9.20 1.36
CA GLU A 26 -11.93 -9.75 0.15
C GLU A 26 -11.80 -8.84 -1.07
N LYS A 27 -11.66 -7.53 -0.87
CA LYS A 27 -11.57 -6.60 -1.97
C LYS A 27 -10.13 -6.51 -2.44
N VAL A 28 -9.95 -6.40 -3.74
CA VAL A 28 -8.63 -6.46 -4.35
C VAL A 28 -8.12 -5.06 -4.64
N GLY A 29 -6.84 -4.87 -4.43
CA GLY A 29 -6.16 -3.63 -4.76
C GLY A 29 -4.68 -3.86 -4.83
N PHE A 30 -3.92 -2.78 -4.91
CA PHE A 30 -2.47 -2.89 -4.84
C PHE A 30 -1.89 -1.62 -4.24
N THR A 31 -0.68 -1.76 -3.72
CA THR A 31 0.01 -0.63 -3.11
C THR A 31 0.51 0.31 -4.18
N ASN A 32 0.48 1.59 -3.87
CA ASN A 32 1.09 2.58 -4.74
C ASN A 32 2.28 3.23 -4.05
N ASP A 33 2.11 3.50 -2.77
CA ASP A 33 3.15 4.10 -1.95
C ASP A 33 3.07 3.49 -0.57
N ILE A 34 4.21 3.19 0.02
CA ILE A 34 4.24 2.70 1.40
C ILE A 34 5.27 3.47 2.20
N ASN A 35 4.99 3.65 3.49
CA ASN A 35 5.96 4.17 4.44
C ASN A 35 5.62 3.59 5.82
N HIS A 36 6.43 3.96 6.81
CA HIS A 36 6.30 3.36 8.15
C HIS A 36 4.94 3.59 8.80
N LYS A 37 4.26 4.66 8.44
CA LYS A 37 3.01 5.03 9.09
C LYS A 37 1.78 4.61 8.31
N GLY A 38 1.92 4.38 7.02
CA GLY A 38 0.76 4.08 6.22
C GLY A 38 1.07 3.75 4.79
N LEU A 39 0.02 3.61 4.02
CA LEU A 39 0.18 3.24 2.61
C LEU A 39 -0.97 3.80 1.81
N PHE A 40 -0.73 3.94 0.52
CA PHE A 40 -1.76 4.33 -0.42
C PHE A 40 -2.18 3.09 -1.19
N ILE A 41 -3.48 2.82 -1.21
CA ILE A 41 -4.05 1.66 -1.89
C ILE A 41 -4.82 2.13 -3.11
N ARG A 42 -4.52 1.54 -4.25
CA ARG A 42 -5.32 1.75 -5.46
C ARG A 42 -6.28 0.61 -5.59
N ALA A 43 -7.55 0.93 -5.77
CA ALA A 43 -8.57 -0.08 -5.88
C ALA A 43 -9.78 0.52 -6.61
N ALA A 44 -10.55 -0.35 -7.26
CA ALA A 44 -11.76 0.07 -7.93
C ALA A 44 -12.85 0.45 -6.92
N VAL A 45 -12.81 -0.18 -5.76
CA VAL A 45 -13.78 0.08 -4.69
C VAL A 45 -13.02 0.59 -3.49
N VAL A 46 -13.50 1.67 -2.88
CA VAL A 46 -12.87 2.23 -1.69
C VAL A 46 -13.89 2.29 -0.57
N VAL A 47 -13.39 2.40 0.65
CA VAL A 47 -14.26 2.56 1.81
C VAL A 47 -14.08 3.98 2.36
N LYS A 48 -15.08 4.45 3.06
CA LYS A 48 -15.08 5.84 3.49
C LYS A 48 -14.04 6.13 4.56
N PRO A 49 -13.57 7.38 4.65
CA PRO A 49 -12.64 7.77 5.70
C PRO A 49 -13.20 7.48 7.08
N GLY A 50 -12.33 7.09 7.99
CA GLY A 50 -12.70 6.70 9.33
C GLY A 50 -12.94 5.21 9.47
N SER A 51 -13.06 4.50 8.36
CA SER A 51 -13.26 3.04 8.39
C SER A 51 -11.98 2.35 8.82
N LYS A 52 -12.12 1.33 9.65
CA LYS A 52 -11.00 0.47 10.03
C LYS A 52 -11.08 -0.79 9.21
N ILE A 53 -9.98 -1.14 8.57
CA ILE A 53 -9.98 -2.27 7.64
C ILE A 53 -8.80 -3.18 7.91
N ARG A 54 -8.97 -4.43 7.50
CA ARG A 54 -7.90 -5.42 7.50
C ARG A 54 -7.27 -5.41 6.11
N ILE A 55 -5.95 -5.39 6.06
CA ILE A 55 -5.20 -5.38 4.81
C ILE A 55 -4.22 -6.54 4.82
N GLU A 56 -4.20 -7.30 3.72
CA GLU A 56 -3.28 -8.42 3.56
C GLU A 56 -2.49 -8.20 2.28
N ILE A 57 -1.18 -8.08 2.41
CA ILE A 57 -0.29 -7.84 1.29
C ILE A 57 0.51 -9.11 1.02
N GLY A 58 0.44 -9.60 -0.22
CA GLY A 58 1.22 -10.76 -0.61
C GLY A 58 2.63 -10.35 -0.95
N HIS A 59 3.60 -11.00 -0.33
CA HIS A 59 5.01 -10.76 -0.62
C HIS A 59 5.69 -12.12 -0.72
N PRO A 60 6.70 -12.26 -1.59
CA PRO A 60 7.36 -13.55 -1.75
C PRO A 60 7.90 -14.14 -0.45
N ASP A 61 8.31 -13.28 0.47
CA ASP A 61 8.93 -13.71 1.71
C ASP A 61 7.94 -13.94 2.85
N GLY A 62 6.65 -13.64 2.62
CA GLY A 62 5.67 -13.89 3.66
C GLY A 62 4.44 -13.00 3.53
N LEU A 63 3.47 -13.27 4.38
CA LEU A 63 2.24 -12.50 4.40
C LEU A 63 2.36 -11.33 5.35
N ILE A 64 2.03 -10.15 4.85
CA ILE A 64 1.93 -8.97 5.69
C ILE A 64 0.45 -8.71 5.92
N ALA A 65 0.02 -8.76 7.17
CA ALA A 65 -1.37 -8.49 7.51
C ALA A 65 -1.40 -7.41 8.58
N LEU A 66 -2.26 -6.42 8.38
CA LEU A 66 -2.33 -5.30 9.28
C LEU A 66 -3.75 -4.75 9.39
N LEU A 67 -3.96 -3.96 10.41
CA LEU A 67 -5.19 -3.18 10.58
C LEU A 67 -4.85 -1.73 10.32
N GLY A 68 -5.68 -1.06 9.55
CA GLY A 68 -5.46 0.33 9.23
C GLY A 68 -6.75 1.11 9.28
N GLU A 69 -6.60 2.43 9.35
CA GLU A 69 -7.74 3.32 9.30
C GLU A 69 -7.66 4.17 8.04
N VAL A 70 -8.74 4.20 7.27
CA VAL A 70 -8.80 5.01 6.07
C VAL A 70 -8.86 6.49 6.48
N ARG A 71 -7.88 7.25 6.03
CA ARG A 71 -7.79 8.68 6.37
C ARG A 71 -8.42 9.55 5.29
N TRP A 72 -8.31 9.11 4.04
CA TRP A 72 -8.96 9.78 2.93
C TRP A 72 -9.21 8.77 1.84
N ALA A 73 -10.17 9.08 0.96
CA ALA A 73 -10.51 8.18 -0.12
C ALA A 73 -10.99 8.99 -1.31
N LYS A 74 -10.68 8.50 -2.51
CA LYS A 74 -11.15 9.10 -3.74
C LYS A 74 -11.79 8.00 -4.58
N ASN A 75 -13.09 8.08 -4.72
CA ASN A 75 -13.85 7.09 -5.46
C ASN A 75 -13.92 7.52 -6.93
N ILE A 76 -13.55 6.61 -7.81
CA ILE A 76 -13.50 6.89 -9.24
C ILE A 76 -14.65 6.16 -9.92
N PRO A 77 -15.48 6.86 -10.71
CA PRO A 77 -16.55 6.19 -11.46
C PRO A 77 -15.98 5.12 -12.37
N ALA A 78 -16.71 4.03 -12.50
CA ALA A 78 -16.27 2.90 -13.31
C ALA A 78 -15.93 3.30 -14.74
N SER A 79 -16.66 4.28 -15.28
CA SER A 79 -16.46 4.70 -16.66
C SER A 79 -15.10 5.34 -16.91
N VAL A 80 -14.43 5.83 -15.87
CA VAL A 80 -13.15 6.52 -16.04
C VAL A 80 -12.04 5.94 -15.19
N ILE A 81 -12.29 4.79 -14.56
CA ILE A 81 -11.34 4.25 -13.59
C ILE A 81 -9.98 3.93 -14.20
N HIS A 82 -9.95 3.61 -15.47
CA HIS A 82 -8.69 3.30 -16.15
C HIS A 82 -7.91 4.55 -16.54
N LYS A 83 -8.56 5.72 -16.49
CA LYS A 83 -7.91 6.99 -16.85
C LYS A 83 -7.47 7.78 -15.64
N LEU A 84 -8.20 7.65 -14.54
CA LEU A 84 -7.94 8.42 -13.34
C LEU A 84 -7.42 7.52 -12.24
N LYS A 85 -6.61 8.10 -11.38
CA LYS A 85 -6.03 7.36 -10.27
C LYS A 85 -6.84 7.63 -9.02
N GLY A 86 -7.50 6.61 -8.52
CA GLY A 86 -8.26 6.70 -7.29
C GLY A 86 -7.70 5.74 -6.26
N GLY A 87 -8.27 5.78 -5.10
CA GLY A 87 -7.87 4.91 -4.03
C GLY A 87 -8.03 5.56 -2.67
N MET A 88 -7.27 5.08 -1.72
CA MET A 88 -7.40 5.56 -0.36
C MET A 88 -6.07 5.56 0.36
N GLY A 89 -5.88 6.56 1.21
CA GLY A 89 -4.74 6.64 2.09
C GLY A 89 -5.11 6.03 3.42
N VAL A 90 -4.26 5.12 3.90
CA VAL A 90 -4.53 4.34 5.09
C VAL A 90 -3.40 4.53 6.08
N GLU A 91 -3.77 4.83 7.33
CA GLU A 91 -2.81 4.89 8.41
C GLU A 91 -2.78 3.55 9.12
N ILE A 92 -1.59 3.03 9.38
CA ILE A 92 -1.45 1.74 10.03
C ILE A 92 -1.74 1.88 11.52
N ILE A 93 -2.63 1.01 12.02
CA ILE A 93 -2.95 0.97 13.45
C ILE A 93 -2.11 -0.08 14.14
N SER A 94 -2.07 -1.28 13.59
CA SER A 94 -1.30 -2.37 14.19
C SER A 94 -1.04 -3.44 13.15
N PHE A 95 -0.04 -4.27 13.40
CA PHE A 95 0.26 -5.40 12.53
C PHE A 95 -0.26 -6.68 13.15
N LEU A 96 -0.82 -7.54 12.29
CA LEU A 96 -1.22 -8.88 12.67
C LEU A 96 -0.12 -9.88 12.35
N SER A 97 0.63 -9.62 11.27
CA SER A 97 1.81 -10.43 10.92
C SER A 97 2.65 -9.63 9.93
N GLY A 98 3.92 -9.98 9.84
CA GLY A 98 4.81 -9.43 8.82
C GLY A 98 5.29 -8.02 9.07
N GLU A 99 5.24 -7.55 10.31
CA GLU A 99 5.65 -6.18 10.61
C GLU A 99 7.09 -5.92 10.19
N GLU A 100 7.98 -6.83 10.55
CA GLU A 100 9.40 -6.64 10.22
C GLU A 100 9.61 -6.60 8.72
N LEU A 101 8.94 -7.49 8.02
CA LEU A 101 9.03 -7.52 6.56
C LEU A 101 8.55 -6.21 5.96
N TYR A 102 7.44 -5.67 6.45
CA TYR A 102 6.92 -4.41 5.97
C TYR A 102 7.90 -3.26 6.22
N LEU A 103 8.44 -3.19 7.42
CA LEU A 103 9.36 -2.11 7.76
C LEU A 103 10.65 -2.20 6.94
N ASN A 104 11.12 -3.41 6.68
CA ASN A 104 12.29 -3.59 5.83
C ASN A 104 12.02 -3.12 4.41
N LEU A 105 10.83 -3.38 3.89
CA LEU A 105 10.46 -2.88 2.57
C LEU A 105 10.49 -1.36 2.52
N CYS A 106 9.98 -0.71 3.56
CA CYS A 106 9.99 0.75 3.61
C CYS A 106 11.41 1.28 3.63
N ASP A 107 12.28 0.64 4.40
CA ASP A 107 13.68 1.06 4.50
C ASP A 107 14.41 0.88 3.17
N GLU A 108 14.15 -0.21 2.46
CA GLU A 108 14.74 -0.42 1.14
C GLU A 108 14.34 0.68 0.18
N LEU A 109 13.07 1.06 0.19
CA LEU A 109 12.60 2.10 -0.71
C LEU A 109 13.22 3.45 -0.38
N VAL A 110 13.39 3.75 0.89
CA VAL A 110 14.05 4.99 1.29
C VAL A 110 15.50 5.02 0.81
N VAL A 111 16.21 3.91 0.99
CA VAL A 111 17.60 3.83 0.54
C VAL A 111 17.71 4.01 -0.96
N GLN A 112 16.83 3.39 -1.72
CA GLN A 112 16.86 3.50 -3.16
C GLN A 112 16.61 4.92 -3.64
N ARG A 113 15.77 5.64 -2.94
CA ARG A 113 15.47 7.00 -3.33
C ARG A 113 16.50 7.99 -2.87
N GLY A 114 17.10 7.73 -1.75
CA GLY A 114 18.07 8.60 -1.20
C GLY A 114 19.39 8.42 -1.81
N GLU A 115 19.44 8.46 -1.80
CA GLU A 115 20.39 8.59 -1.75
C GLU A 115 20.94 8.51 -1.75
#